data_00a02848b43b425c4e5afda08be3db54
#
_entry.id   00a02848b43b425c4e5afda08be3db54
#
_cell.length_a   1.000
_cell.length_b   1.000
_cell.length_c   1.000
_cell.angle_alpha   90.00
_cell.angle_beta   90.00
_cell.angle_gamma   90.00
#
_symmetry.space_group_name_H-M   'P 1'
#
loop_
_entity.id
_entity.type
_entity.pdbx_description
1 polymer ?
#
loop_
_entity_poly.entity_id
_entity_poly.type
_entity_poly.pdbx_seq_one_letter_code
_entity_poly.pdbx_strand_id
1 'polypeptide(L)'
;MQAPWFLALCFFVLPVAGQDDRLAFPSVEVEASLPGVGPLRRYEGLMKRWPELRAKWATEVEADQKSVVFLGDSITQGWGTSLPGRFPGMKSANRGIGGDTTRGMLVRLDDVLALNPSAIVLLMGTNDLEIGLEPSVAAENVKLILAAIKAHDAKVPVVLCQVFPSSPEKSRPKEKVQALNRLYADLVRGEEQVTLLDTWTLFAGPDGEADPKWFKDLLHLNPEGYARWAAALRPVLATLGFIETERVESPVEEGFVSLFNGKDLTGWGVRPTPPRKPSKNPPKPDAPVFVEVAEALNFDGKKTSDDGRYAAINGRLVVKTPAEGRRIQQLWTTEEFGGDFILKLEFRATPNADSGVFIRQPQLQCRDFPLAGPYQDLKNYKPQDWNELVVTVQDGKARATCNGEILEEAMAVPATGPIGLEGDRGQMEYRHIRLKKLD
;
A
#
# COMPACT_ATOMS: atom_id res chain seq x y z
N MET A 1 -16.79 -38.36 -79.99
CA MET A 1 -15.62 -37.60 -79.54
C MET A 1 -16.00 -36.84 -78.28
N GLN A 2 -15.67 -37.42 -77.16
CA GLN A 2 -15.94 -36.82 -75.82
C GLN A 2 -14.67 -36.16 -75.34
N ALA A 3 -14.76 -34.89 -74.93
CA ALA A 3 -13.65 -34.11 -74.36
C ALA A 3 -13.66 -34.31 -72.80
N PRO A 4 -12.48 -34.50 -72.17
CA PRO A 4 -12.43 -34.64 -70.71
C PRO A 4 -12.41 -33.26 -70.02
N TRP A 5 -13.24 -33.20 -68.98
CA TRP A 5 -13.26 -32.06 -68.03
C TRP A 5 -12.10 -32.19 -67.06
N PHE A 6 -11.14 -31.25 -67.07
CA PHE A 6 -10.14 -31.08 -66.03
C PHE A 6 -10.72 -30.27 -64.86
N LEU A 7 -10.92 -30.88 -63.70
CA LEU A 7 -11.21 -30.21 -62.45
C LEU A 7 -9.92 -29.64 -61.89
N ALA A 8 -9.75 -28.29 -61.93
CA ALA A 8 -8.68 -27.61 -61.25
C ALA A 8 -9.03 -27.50 -59.75
N LEU A 9 -8.32 -28.28 -58.92
CA LEU A 9 -8.38 -28.11 -57.44
C LEU A 9 -7.56 -26.83 -57.07
N CYS A 10 -8.25 -25.75 -56.82
CA CYS A 10 -7.66 -24.56 -56.15
C CYS A 10 -7.44 -24.88 -54.68
N PHE A 11 -6.23 -25.18 -54.30
CA PHE A 11 -5.84 -25.14 -52.87
C PHE A 11 -5.85 -23.70 -52.40
N PHE A 12 -6.89 -23.33 -51.65
CA PHE A 12 -6.86 -22.14 -50.82
C PHE A 12 -5.89 -22.39 -49.66
N VAL A 13 -4.69 -21.91 -49.76
CA VAL A 13 -3.78 -21.75 -48.61
C VAL A 13 -4.39 -20.63 -47.77
N LEU A 14 -5.05 -20.99 -46.70
CA LEU A 14 -5.42 -20.03 -45.66
C LEU A 14 -4.14 -19.40 -45.11
N PRO A 15 -4.03 -18.08 -45.03
CA PRO A 15 -2.86 -17.49 -44.41
C PRO A 15 -2.81 -17.99 -42.96
N VAL A 16 -1.71 -18.60 -42.57
CA VAL A 16 -1.34 -18.82 -41.17
C VAL A 16 -1.41 -17.44 -40.51
N ALA A 17 -2.29 -17.28 -39.53
CA ALA A 17 -2.39 -16.04 -38.77
C ALA A 17 -0.96 -15.69 -38.27
N GLY A 18 -0.38 -14.64 -38.84
CA GLY A 18 0.96 -14.17 -38.46
C GLY A 18 0.90 -13.86 -36.95
N GLN A 19 1.87 -14.37 -36.24
CA GLN A 19 2.09 -14.02 -34.84
C GLN A 19 2.22 -12.49 -34.77
N ASP A 20 1.43 -11.83 -33.91
CA ASP A 20 1.48 -10.37 -33.78
C ASP A 20 2.86 -9.97 -33.23
N ASP A 21 3.71 -9.41 -34.10
CA ASP A 21 5.09 -9.04 -33.77
C ASP A 21 5.20 -8.14 -32.54
N ARG A 22 4.12 -7.42 -32.20
CA ARG A 22 4.05 -6.57 -30.99
C ARG A 22 4.08 -7.38 -29.70
N LEU A 23 3.67 -8.65 -29.74
CA LEU A 23 3.65 -9.55 -28.57
C LEU A 23 4.98 -10.29 -28.40
N ALA A 24 5.81 -10.32 -29.43
CA ALA A 24 7.10 -11.00 -29.41
C ALA A 24 8.06 -10.37 -28.36
N PHE A 25 8.99 -11.18 -27.87
CA PHE A 25 10.08 -10.64 -27.06
C PHE A 25 11.00 -9.79 -27.97
N PRO A 26 11.30 -8.52 -27.61
CA PRO A 26 12.05 -7.62 -28.49
C PRO A 26 13.43 -8.18 -28.85
N SER A 27 13.85 -8.06 -30.13
CA SER A 27 15.17 -8.45 -30.56
C SER A 27 16.24 -7.47 -30.04
N VAL A 28 17.51 -7.85 -30.14
CA VAL A 28 18.65 -7.00 -29.70
C VAL A 28 18.73 -5.72 -30.55
N GLU A 29 18.40 -5.82 -31.82
CA GLU A 29 18.51 -4.71 -32.79
C GLU A 29 17.55 -3.56 -32.46
N VAL A 30 16.37 -3.88 -31.94
CA VAL A 30 15.37 -2.86 -31.58
C VAL A 30 15.48 -2.37 -30.13
N GLU A 31 16.26 -3.05 -29.31
CA GLU A 31 16.31 -2.76 -27.86
C GLU A 31 16.70 -1.31 -27.54
N ALA A 32 17.62 -0.72 -28.34
CA ALA A 32 18.06 0.66 -28.14
C ALA A 32 16.93 1.69 -28.37
N SER A 33 15.91 1.35 -29.16
CA SER A 33 14.76 2.21 -29.44
C SER A 33 13.62 2.08 -28.44
N LEU A 34 13.68 1.08 -27.53
CA LEU A 34 12.65 0.83 -26.54
C LEU A 34 12.78 1.79 -25.34
N PRO A 35 11.66 2.11 -24.67
CA PRO A 35 11.68 2.95 -23.50
C PRO A 35 12.47 2.33 -22.35
N GLY A 36 12.94 3.18 -21.43
CA GLY A 36 13.63 2.79 -20.23
C GLY A 36 15.15 2.69 -20.37
N VAL A 37 15.80 2.36 -19.25
CA VAL A 37 17.26 2.29 -19.12
C VAL A 37 17.71 0.91 -18.67
N GLY A 38 18.97 0.57 -18.96
CA GLY A 38 19.53 -0.75 -18.68
C GLY A 38 19.19 -1.78 -19.77
N PRO A 39 19.68 -3.02 -19.67
CA PRO A 39 19.39 -4.09 -20.63
C PRO A 39 18.02 -4.73 -20.38
N LEU A 40 17.39 -5.28 -21.41
CA LEU A 40 16.35 -6.28 -21.24
C LEU A 40 16.99 -7.60 -20.77
N ARG A 41 16.42 -8.21 -19.73
CA ARG A 41 16.89 -9.50 -19.27
C ARG A 41 16.56 -10.58 -20.27
N ARG A 42 17.59 -11.28 -20.78
CA ARG A 42 17.45 -12.30 -21.81
C ARG A 42 17.87 -13.66 -21.26
N TYR A 43 16.92 -14.53 -21.03
CA TYR A 43 17.15 -15.96 -20.81
C TYR A 43 15.98 -16.76 -21.39
N GLU A 44 16.24 -17.99 -21.78
CA GLU A 44 15.30 -18.82 -22.52
C GLU A 44 13.88 -18.85 -21.89
N GLY A 45 13.82 -19.06 -20.57
CA GLY A 45 12.54 -19.16 -19.87
C GLY A 45 11.70 -17.87 -19.90
N LEU A 46 12.31 -16.69 -19.88
CA LEU A 46 11.60 -15.41 -20.02
C LEU A 46 11.19 -15.19 -21.48
N MET A 47 12.13 -15.34 -22.41
CA MET A 47 11.86 -15.11 -23.84
C MET A 47 10.75 -16.03 -24.37
N LYS A 48 10.59 -17.24 -23.80
CA LYS A 48 9.48 -18.14 -24.13
C LYS A 48 8.17 -17.70 -23.49
N ARG A 49 8.15 -17.40 -22.17
CA ARG A 49 6.93 -17.05 -21.45
C ARG A 49 6.36 -15.70 -21.85
N TRP A 50 7.21 -14.76 -22.23
CA TRP A 50 6.79 -13.41 -22.60
C TRP A 50 5.71 -13.38 -23.70
N PRO A 51 5.95 -13.91 -24.92
CA PRO A 51 4.94 -13.91 -25.96
C PRO A 51 3.74 -14.79 -25.62
N GLU A 52 3.94 -15.94 -24.93
CA GLU A 52 2.87 -16.85 -24.55
C GLU A 52 1.86 -16.17 -23.63
N LEU A 53 2.33 -15.48 -22.59
CA LEU A 53 1.45 -14.79 -21.64
C LEU A 53 0.78 -13.57 -22.27
N ARG A 54 1.51 -12.78 -23.06
CA ARG A 54 0.96 -11.61 -23.75
C ARG A 54 -0.09 -11.99 -24.77
N ALA A 55 0.13 -13.07 -25.53
CA ALA A 55 -0.85 -13.62 -26.46
C ALA A 55 -2.14 -14.09 -25.73
N LYS A 56 -1.99 -14.77 -24.58
CA LYS A 56 -3.12 -15.13 -23.72
C LYS A 56 -3.87 -13.86 -23.26
N TRP A 57 -3.17 -12.87 -22.70
CA TRP A 57 -3.79 -11.63 -22.20
C TRP A 57 -4.48 -10.83 -23.31
N ALA A 58 -3.96 -10.86 -24.54
CA ALA A 58 -4.60 -10.23 -25.68
C ALA A 58 -6.01 -10.78 -25.96
N THR A 59 -6.26 -12.05 -25.64
CA THR A 59 -7.61 -12.65 -25.73
C THR A 59 -8.51 -12.33 -24.53
N GLU A 60 -7.95 -11.85 -23.45
CA GLU A 60 -8.64 -11.57 -22.18
C GLU A 60 -8.93 -10.05 -21.98
N VAL A 61 -8.50 -9.19 -22.91
CA VAL A 61 -8.59 -7.72 -22.75
C VAL A 61 -10.01 -7.25 -22.41
N GLU A 62 -11.03 -7.74 -23.10
CA GLU A 62 -12.43 -7.36 -22.86
C GLU A 62 -12.92 -7.85 -21.49
N ALA A 63 -12.60 -9.09 -21.13
CA ALA A 63 -12.94 -9.67 -19.85
C ALA A 63 -12.26 -8.94 -18.68
N ASP A 64 -11.04 -8.46 -18.87
CA ASP A 64 -10.22 -7.81 -17.83
C ASP A 64 -10.38 -6.28 -17.79
N GLN A 65 -11.24 -5.66 -18.61
CA GLN A 65 -11.50 -4.23 -18.56
C GLN A 65 -11.86 -3.75 -17.13
N LYS A 66 -11.30 -2.62 -16.71
CA LYS A 66 -11.55 -1.99 -15.40
C LYS A 66 -11.21 -2.89 -14.19
N SER A 67 -10.26 -3.82 -14.36
CA SER A 67 -9.74 -4.61 -13.25
C SER A 67 -8.77 -3.80 -12.40
N VAL A 68 -8.57 -4.23 -11.15
CA VAL A 68 -7.36 -3.91 -10.38
C VAL A 68 -6.25 -4.80 -10.93
N VAL A 69 -5.26 -4.20 -11.58
CA VAL A 69 -4.20 -4.93 -12.28
C VAL A 69 -2.98 -5.10 -11.38
N PHE A 70 -2.53 -6.34 -11.22
CA PHE A 70 -1.29 -6.66 -10.51
C PHE A 70 -0.16 -6.81 -11.55
N LEU A 71 0.72 -5.80 -11.64
CA LEU A 71 1.87 -5.78 -12.54
C LEU A 71 3.15 -6.12 -11.77
N GLY A 72 3.92 -7.08 -12.27
CA GLY A 72 5.15 -7.50 -11.64
C GLY A 72 5.84 -8.68 -12.32
N ASP A 73 6.70 -9.33 -11.55
CA ASP A 73 7.53 -10.46 -11.98
C ASP A 73 6.97 -11.84 -11.54
N SER A 74 7.87 -12.80 -11.24
CA SER A 74 7.50 -14.15 -10.76
C SER A 74 6.72 -14.14 -9.44
N ILE A 75 6.95 -13.16 -8.57
CA ILE A 75 6.25 -13.06 -7.30
C ILE A 75 4.79 -12.68 -7.57
N THR A 76 4.55 -11.71 -8.45
CA THR A 76 3.19 -11.35 -8.89
C THR A 76 2.55 -12.49 -9.68
N GLN A 77 3.28 -13.10 -10.61
CA GLN A 77 2.78 -14.27 -11.35
C GLN A 77 2.35 -15.41 -10.41
N GLY A 78 3.06 -15.56 -9.29
CA GLY A 78 2.83 -16.62 -8.30
C GLY A 78 1.49 -16.55 -7.55
N TRP A 79 0.73 -15.43 -7.63
CA TRP A 79 -0.68 -15.44 -7.22
C TRP A 79 -1.49 -16.48 -8.00
N GLY A 80 -1.13 -16.74 -9.28
CA GLY A 80 -1.80 -17.70 -10.13
C GLY A 80 -3.32 -17.49 -10.15
N THR A 81 -4.06 -18.57 -10.10
CA THR A 81 -5.54 -18.59 -10.06
C THR A 81 -6.11 -18.23 -8.68
N SER A 82 -5.28 -18.09 -7.64
CA SER A 82 -5.74 -17.77 -6.29
C SER A 82 -6.01 -16.28 -6.08
N LEU A 83 -5.55 -15.40 -6.97
CA LEU A 83 -5.66 -13.95 -6.82
C LEU A 83 -7.11 -13.47 -6.59
N PRO A 84 -8.11 -13.85 -7.40
CA PRO A 84 -9.50 -13.40 -7.17
C PRO A 84 -10.07 -13.86 -5.82
N GLY A 85 -9.74 -15.06 -5.38
CA GLY A 85 -10.20 -15.60 -4.09
C GLY A 85 -9.56 -14.90 -2.87
N ARG A 86 -8.45 -14.21 -3.07
CA ARG A 86 -7.80 -13.41 -2.00
C ARG A 86 -8.52 -12.09 -1.74
N PHE A 87 -9.25 -11.58 -2.73
CA PHE A 87 -9.98 -10.32 -2.65
C PHE A 87 -11.41 -10.50 -3.17
N PRO A 88 -12.29 -11.17 -2.41
CA PRO A 88 -13.67 -11.41 -2.82
C PRO A 88 -14.40 -10.12 -3.20
N GLY A 89 -15.14 -10.15 -4.29
CA GLY A 89 -15.86 -8.98 -4.83
C GLY A 89 -15.03 -8.04 -5.69
N MET A 90 -13.68 -8.15 -5.66
CA MET A 90 -12.79 -7.33 -6.48
C MET A 90 -12.49 -8.01 -7.82
N LYS A 91 -12.76 -7.31 -8.93
CA LYS A 91 -12.28 -7.71 -10.24
C LYS A 91 -10.78 -7.47 -10.34
N SER A 92 -10.00 -8.52 -10.59
CA SER A 92 -8.53 -8.44 -10.61
C SER A 92 -7.93 -9.14 -11.82
N ALA A 93 -6.83 -8.59 -12.36
CA ALA A 93 -6.08 -9.17 -13.45
C ALA A 93 -4.59 -9.31 -13.07
N ASN A 94 -4.02 -10.50 -13.27
CA ASN A 94 -2.62 -10.78 -13.02
C ASN A 94 -1.81 -10.54 -14.31
N ARG A 95 -0.85 -9.63 -14.25
CA ARG A 95 0.09 -9.27 -15.33
C ARG A 95 1.54 -9.48 -14.89
N GLY A 96 1.80 -10.55 -14.12
CA GLY A 96 3.13 -10.97 -13.71
C GLY A 96 3.79 -11.87 -14.74
N ILE A 97 5.08 -11.63 -15.05
CA ILE A 97 5.93 -12.51 -15.86
C ILE A 97 7.19 -12.87 -15.09
N GLY A 98 7.40 -14.17 -14.83
CA GLY A 98 8.56 -14.65 -14.10
C GLY A 98 9.89 -14.24 -14.73
N GLY A 99 10.73 -13.57 -13.95
CA GLY A 99 12.04 -13.10 -14.37
C GLY A 99 12.07 -11.73 -15.04
N ASP A 100 10.91 -11.08 -15.17
CA ASP A 100 10.82 -9.75 -15.78
C ASP A 100 11.50 -8.67 -14.92
N THR A 101 12.07 -7.67 -15.59
CA THR A 101 12.71 -6.50 -14.98
C THR A 101 11.81 -5.27 -15.10
N THR A 102 12.17 -4.21 -14.41
CA THR A 102 11.45 -2.92 -14.50
C THR A 102 11.39 -2.40 -15.94
N ARG A 103 12.50 -2.54 -16.72
CA ARG A 103 12.51 -2.17 -18.13
C ARG A 103 11.58 -3.05 -18.96
N GLY A 104 11.58 -4.38 -18.74
CA GLY A 104 10.67 -5.29 -19.42
C GLY A 104 9.20 -4.92 -19.16
N MET A 105 8.83 -4.66 -17.90
CA MET A 105 7.49 -4.23 -17.55
C MET A 105 7.10 -2.90 -18.21
N LEU A 106 8.03 -1.94 -18.32
CA LEU A 106 7.82 -0.69 -19.04
C LEU A 106 7.53 -0.92 -20.53
N VAL A 107 8.29 -1.80 -21.17
CA VAL A 107 8.14 -2.15 -22.61
C VAL A 107 6.77 -2.78 -22.91
N ARG A 108 6.21 -3.54 -21.97
CA ARG A 108 4.88 -4.16 -22.10
C ARG A 108 3.76 -3.46 -21.32
N LEU A 109 3.97 -2.22 -20.93
CA LEU A 109 2.99 -1.49 -20.12
C LEU A 109 1.64 -1.33 -20.82
N ASP A 110 1.63 -1.32 -22.15
CA ASP A 110 0.42 -1.28 -22.97
C ASP A 110 -0.54 -2.45 -22.69
N ASP A 111 -0.03 -3.64 -22.29
CA ASP A 111 -0.86 -4.78 -21.90
C ASP A 111 -1.69 -4.48 -20.63
N VAL A 112 -1.26 -3.52 -19.83
CA VAL A 112 -1.95 -3.05 -18.61
C VAL A 112 -2.87 -1.88 -18.93
N LEU A 113 -2.37 -0.88 -19.65
CA LEU A 113 -3.11 0.35 -19.94
C LEU A 113 -4.31 0.10 -20.86
N ALA A 114 -4.21 -0.88 -21.79
CA ALA A 114 -5.32 -1.31 -22.62
C ALA A 114 -6.55 -1.83 -21.83
N LEU A 115 -6.38 -2.20 -20.57
CA LEU A 115 -7.46 -2.61 -19.68
C LEU A 115 -8.24 -1.46 -19.07
N ASN A 116 -7.82 -0.20 -19.29
CA ASN A 116 -8.35 0.96 -18.56
C ASN A 116 -8.46 0.65 -17.06
N PRO A 117 -7.35 0.34 -16.38
CA PRO A 117 -7.35 -0.26 -15.04
C PRO A 117 -8.04 0.65 -14.03
N SER A 118 -8.81 0.07 -13.12
CA SER A 118 -9.39 0.81 -11.99
C SER A 118 -8.35 1.16 -10.93
N ALA A 119 -7.33 0.33 -10.79
CA ALA A 119 -6.13 0.57 -9.98
C ALA A 119 -4.99 -0.33 -10.47
N ILE A 120 -3.77 0.00 -10.08
CA ILE A 120 -2.59 -0.83 -10.40
C ILE A 120 -1.82 -1.11 -9.11
N VAL A 121 -1.53 -2.38 -8.84
CA VAL A 121 -0.62 -2.83 -7.77
C VAL A 121 0.70 -3.21 -8.43
N LEU A 122 1.77 -2.51 -8.07
CA LEU A 122 3.11 -2.69 -8.63
C LEU A 122 4.01 -3.40 -7.61
N LEU A 123 4.68 -4.46 -8.06
CA LEU A 123 5.81 -5.07 -7.36
C LEU A 123 6.89 -5.43 -8.38
N MET A 124 8.03 -4.74 -8.33
CA MET A 124 9.07 -4.87 -9.35
C MET A 124 10.44 -4.45 -8.82
N GLY A 125 11.53 -4.84 -9.50
CA GLY A 125 12.90 -4.43 -9.22
C GLY A 125 13.80 -5.52 -8.66
N THR A 126 13.26 -6.64 -8.17
CA THR A 126 14.08 -7.73 -7.63
C THR A 126 14.97 -8.41 -8.68
N ASN A 127 14.50 -8.51 -9.93
CA ASN A 127 15.28 -9.11 -11.01
C ASN A 127 16.30 -8.15 -11.61
N ASP A 128 16.08 -6.84 -11.51
CA ASP A 128 17.09 -5.83 -11.84
C ASP A 128 18.32 -5.98 -10.94
N LEU A 129 18.10 -6.16 -9.65
CA LEU A 129 19.17 -6.37 -8.67
C LEU A 129 19.91 -7.70 -8.91
N GLU A 130 19.19 -8.79 -9.26
CA GLU A 130 19.80 -10.10 -9.57
C GLU A 130 20.80 -10.01 -10.71
N ILE A 131 20.48 -9.31 -11.78
CA ILE A 131 21.37 -9.15 -12.93
C ILE A 131 22.44 -8.07 -12.73
N GLY A 132 22.58 -7.56 -11.50
CA GLY A 132 23.65 -6.66 -11.07
C GLY A 132 23.42 -5.19 -11.41
N LEU A 133 22.21 -4.78 -11.81
CA LEU A 133 21.93 -3.37 -12.06
C LEU A 133 21.97 -2.57 -10.75
N GLU A 134 22.37 -1.32 -10.87
CA GLU A 134 22.29 -0.40 -9.74
C GLU A 134 20.83 -0.03 -9.44
N PRO A 135 20.47 0.16 -8.16
CA PRO A 135 19.12 0.51 -7.75
C PRO A 135 18.51 1.72 -8.49
N SER A 136 19.35 2.70 -8.85
CA SER A 136 18.94 3.89 -9.62
C SER A 136 18.39 3.56 -11.01
N VAL A 137 18.89 2.51 -11.65
CA VAL A 137 18.39 2.07 -12.97
C VAL A 137 16.96 1.57 -12.87
N ALA A 138 16.67 0.70 -11.89
CA ALA A 138 15.32 0.23 -11.65
C ALA A 138 14.37 1.37 -11.23
N ALA A 139 14.83 2.29 -10.39
CA ALA A 139 14.04 3.45 -9.96
C ALA A 139 13.69 4.39 -11.12
N GLU A 140 14.60 4.62 -12.07
CA GLU A 140 14.30 5.44 -13.25
C GLU A 140 13.24 4.78 -14.15
N ASN A 141 13.28 3.45 -14.34
CA ASN A 141 12.25 2.73 -15.07
C ASN A 141 10.89 2.80 -14.37
N VAL A 142 10.85 2.68 -13.04
CA VAL A 142 9.59 2.83 -12.26
C VAL A 142 9.04 4.25 -12.39
N LYS A 143 9.88 5.28 -12.37
CA LYS A 143 9.48 6.66 -12.62
C LYS A 143 8.82 6.82 -14.00
N LEU A 144 9.38 6.20 -15.04
CA LEU A 144 8.78 6.20 -16.39
C LEU A 144 7.44 5.45 -16.42
N ILE A 145 7.32 4.32 -15.72
CA ILE A 145 6.05 3.58 -15.59
C ILE A 145 4.99 4.45 -14.92
N LEU A 146 5.32 5.09 -13.80
CA LEU A 146 4.38 5.97 -13.08
C LEU A 146 3.97 7.18 -13.93
N ALA A 147 4.92 7.77 -14.66
CA ALA A 147 4.64 8.87 -15.59
C ALA A 147 3.69 8.44 -16.73
N ALA A 148 3.89 7.24 -17.29
CA ALA A 148 3.03 6.70 -18.34
C ALA A 148 1.61 6.38 -17.82
N ILE A 149 1.49 5.82 -16.62
CA ILE A 149 0.19 5.59 -15.96
C ILE A 149 -0.52 6.93 -15.74
N LYS A 150 0.18 7.94 -15.20
CA LYS A 150 -0.37 9.28 -14.96
C LYS A 150 -0.80 9.98 -16.24
N ALA A 151 -0.04 9.80 -17.33
CA ALA A 151 -0.40 10.33 -18.65
C ALA A 151 -1.63 9.62 -19.25
N HIS A 152 -1.82 8.33 -18.98
CA HIS A 152 -2.99 7.58 -19.42
C HIS A 152 -4.25 8.02 -18.66
N ASP A 153 -4.19 8.02 -17.32
CA ASP A 153 -5.22 8.57 -16.45
C ASP A 153 -4.63 8.93 -15.07
N ALA A 154 -4.56 10.23 -14.77
CA ALA A 154 -4.05 10.72 -13.49
C ALA A 154 -4.92 10.35 -12.28
N LYS A 155 -6.11 9.79 -12.48
CA LYS A 155 -7.02 9.36 -11.41
C LYS A 155 -6.87 7.88 -11.04
N VAL A 156 -6.18 7.09 -11.85
CA VAL A 156 -5.95 5.66 -11.55
C VAL A 156 -5.03 5.55 -10.34
N PRO A 157 -5.50 5.05 -9.19
CA PRO A 157 -4.64 4.89 -8.03
C PRO A 157 -3.62 3.78 -8.26
N VAL A 158 -2.41 4.01 -7.77
CA VAL A 158 -1.30 3.07 -7.84
C VAL A 158 -0.88 2.69 -6.41
N VAL A 159 -0.79 1.39 -6.15
CA VAL A 159 -0.17 0.86 -4.92
C VAL A 159 1.21 0.33 -5.30
N LEU A 160 2.25 1.08 -4.94
CA LEU A 160 3.63 0.66 -5.13
C LEU A 160 4.09 -0.14 -3.90
N CYS A 161 4.27 -1.44 -4.06
CA CYS A 161 4.87 -2.28 -3.04
C CYS A 161 6.39 -2.10 -3.04
N GLN A 162 6.98 -1.91 -1.86
CA GLN A 162 8.43 -2.00 -1.74
C GLN A 162 8.92 -3.39 -2.14
N VAL A 163 10.10 -3.47 -2.74
CA VAL A 163 10.73 -4.74 -3.11
C VAL A 163 10.92 -5.58 -1.85
N PHE A 164 10.48 -6.83 -1.91
CA PHE A 164 10.58 -7.76 -0.79
C PHE A 164 12.05 -8.02 -0.45
N PRO A 165 12.34 -8.35 0.82
CA PRO A 165 13.67 -8.85 1.19
C PRO A 165 13.96 -10.16 0.43
N SER A 166 15.24 -10.41 0.25
CA SER A 166 15.74 -11.67 -0.31
C SER A 166 17.03 -12.04 0.42
N SER A 167 17.99 -12.67 -0.25
CA SER A 167 19.26 -13.03 0.36
C SER A 167 20.44 -12.79 -0.60
N PRO A 168 21.68 -12.69 -0.09
CA PRO A 168 22.90 -12.65 -0.93
C PRO A 168 23.03 -13.87 -1.83
N GLU A 169 22.61 -15.04 -1.37
CA GLU A 169 22.62 -16.30 -2.15
C GLU A 169 21.74 -16.21 -3.40
N LYS A 170 20.73 -15.35 -3.36
CA LYS A 170 19.86 -15.02 -4.50
C LYS A 170 20.36 -13.83 -5.30
N SER A 171 21.60 -13.36 -5.08
CA SER A 171 22.18 -12.16 -5.70
C SER A 171 21.38 -10.87 -5.46
N ARG A 172 20.70 -10.79 -4.32
CA ARG A 172 19.86 -9.66 -3.92
C ARG A 172 20.18 -9.23 -2.49
N PRO A 173 21.39 -8.67 -2.26
CA PRO A 173 21.82 -8.27 -0.90
C PRO A 173 20.88 -7.18 -0.35
N LYS A 174 20.57 -7.27 0.94
CA LYS A 174 19.63 -6.36 1.62
C LYS A 174 19.95 -4.88 1.43
N GLU A 175 21.22 -4.52 1.37
CA GLU A 175 21.66 -3.13 1.19
C GLU A 175 21.18 -2.55 -0.14
N LYS A 176 21.23 -3.35 -1.23
CA LYS A 176 20.73 -2.96 -2.56
C LYS A 176 19.21 -2.90 -2.59
N VAL A 177 18.52 -3.88 -1.98
CA VAL A 177 17.06 -3.87 -1.87
C VAL A 177 16.59 -2.63 -1.10
N GLN A 178 17.20 -2.36 0.07
CA GLN A 178 16.88 -1.17 0.85
C GLN A 178 17.21 0.14 0.14
N ALA A 179 18.31 0.18 -0.63
CA ALA A 179 18.65 1.35 -1.43
C ALA A 179 17.58 1.61 -2.50
N LEU A 180 17.10 0.57 -3.18
CA LEU A 180 16.02 0.68 -4.16
C LEU A 180 14.71 1.14 -3.49
N ASN A 181 14.35 0.57 -2.34
CA ASN A 181 13.15 0.94 -1.60
C ASN A 181 13.19 2.40 -1.10
N ARG A 182 14.37 2.91 -0.73
CA ARG A 182 14.53 4.35 -0.43
C ARG A 182 14.30 5.22 -1.66
N LEU A 183 14.85 4.83 -2.82
CA LEU A 183 14.60 5.55 -4.07
C LEU A 183 13.11 5.53 -4.46
N TYR A 184 12.39 4.42 -4.23
CA TYR A 184 10.94 4.37 -4.44
C TYR A 184 10.19 5.32 -3.51
N ALA A 185 10.57 5.37 -2.22
CA ALA A 185 9.96 6.30 -1.28
C ALA A 185 10.20 7.77 -1.67
N ASP A 186 11.41 8.09 -2.15
CA ASP A 186 11.73 9.45 -2.62
C ASP A 186 11.00 9.78 -3.93
N LEU A 187 10.87 8.81 -4.84
CA LEU A 187 10.18 8.98 -6.12
C LEU A 187 8.70 9.32 -5.97
N VAL A 188 8.03 8.72 -4.99
CA VAL A 188 6.58 8.92 -4.79
C VAL A 188 6.25 10.01 -3.79
N ARG A 189 7.24 10.70 -3.28
CA ARG A 189 7.05 11.79 -2.33
C ARG A 189 6.24 12.93 -2.97
N GLY A 190 5.08 13.23 -2.39
CA GLY A 190 4.15 14.24 -2.90
C GLY A 190 3.26 13.75 -4.05
N GLU A 191 3.37 12.49 -4.49
CA GLU A 191 2.53 11.92 -5.54
C GLU A 191 1.25 11.33 -4.94
N GLU A 192 0.16 12.11 -4.97
CA GLU A 192 -1.14 11.70 -4.39
C GLU A 192 -1.77 10.47 -5.06
N GLN A 193 -1.42 10.23 -6.32
CA GLN A 193 -1.88 9.06 -7.07
C GLN A 193 -1.29 7.75 -6.53
N VAL A 194 -0.14 7.82 -5.83
CA VAL A 194 0.64 6.63 -5.44
C VAL A 194 0.61 6.42 -3.94
N THR A 195 0.18 5.23 -3.52
CA THR A 195 0.32 4.75 -2.14
C THR A 195 1.50 3.80 -2.06
N LEU A 196 2.53 4.16 -1.29
CA LEU A 196 3.66 3.27 -1.01
C LEU A 196 3.26 2.30 0.12
N LEU A 197 3.43 0.99 -0.12
CA LEU A 197 3.19 -0.05 0.87
C LEU A 197 4.51 -0.66 1.33
N ASP A 198 4.79 -0.63 2.64
CA ASP A 198 6.00 -1.21 3.22
C ASP A 198 5.91 -2.73 3.28
N THR A 199 6.19 -3.37 2.17
CA THR A 199 6.26 -4.83 2.06
C THR A 199 7.65 -5.38 2.38
N TRP A 200 8.68 -4.51 2.44
CA TRP A 200 10.00 -4.96 2.85
C TRP A 200 10.02 -5.31 4.34
N THR A 201 9.60 -4.38 5.21
CA THR A 201 9.54 -4.64 6.66
C THR A 201 8.57 -5.78 6.99
N LEU A 202 7.48 -5.93 6.19
CA LEU A 202 6.51 -7.01 6.37
C LEU A 202 7.14 -8.41 6.31
N PHE A 203 8.15 -8.60 5.47
CA PHE A 203 8.74 -9.90 5.14
C PHE A 203 10.19 -10.08 5.60
N ALA A 204 10.82 -9.01 6.12
CA ALA A 204 12.19 -9.06 6.60
C ALA A 204 12.30 -9.80 7.94
N GLY A 205 13.31 -10.65 8.03
CA GLY A 205 13.78 -11.21 9.30
C GLY A 205 14.56 -10.17 10.14
N PRO A 206 14.95 -10.53 11.36
CA PRO A 206 15.70 -9.63 12.25
C PRO A 206 17.04 -9.16 11.67
N ASP A 207 17.62 -9.93 10.77
CA ASP A 207 18.87 -9.63 10.05
C ASP A 207 18.64 -8.71 8.83
N GLY A 208 17.37 -8.43 8.47
CA GLY A 208 16.96 -7.65 7.31
C GLY A 208 16.94 -8.43 6.01
N GLU A 209 17.12 -9.75 6.05
CA GLU A 209 16.95 -10.64 4.89
C GLU A 209 15.57 -11.29 4.88
N ALA A 210 15.27 -12.10 3.87
CA ALA A 210 13.99 -12.81 3.78
C ALA A 210 13.80 -13.75 4.97
N ASP A 211 12.72 -13.55 5.74
CA ASP A 211 12.35 -14.50 6.81
C ASP A 211 11.84 -15.82 6.18
N PRO A 212 12.55 -16.95 6.37
CA PRO A 212 12.19 -18.25 5.77
C PRO A 212 10.73 -18.68 6.05
N LYS A 213 10.12 -18.15 7.11
CA LYS A 213 8.72 -18.43 7.44
C LYS A 213 7.76 -18.08 6.30
N TRP A 214 8.07 -17.06 5.53
CA TRP A 214 7.16 -16.52 4.48
C TRP A 214 7.56 -16.92 3.08
N PHE A 215 8.73 -17.49 2.90
CA PHE A 215 9.28 -17.81 1.59
C PHE A 215 9.51 -19.32 1.44
N LYS A 216 9.33 -19.82 0.23
CA LYS A 216 9.67 -21.20 -0.12
C LYS A 216 11.16 -21.38 -0.48
N ASP A 217 11.81 -20.30 -0.89
CA ASP A 217 13.18 -20.31 -1.42
C ASP A 217 13.95 -19.00 -1.20
N LEU A 218 13.58 -18.21 -0.17
CA LEU A 218 14.13 -16.88 0.17
C LEU A 218 13.92 -15.79 -0.93
N LEU A 219 13.03 -16.04 -1.88
CA LEU A 219 12.64 -15.12 -2.93
C LEU A 219 11.14 -15.15 -3.21
N HIS A 220 10.61 -16.35 -3.46
CA HIS A 220 9.21 -16.54 -3.78
C HIS A 220 8.40 -16.90 -2.53
N LEU A 221 7.27 -16.26 -2.36
CA LEU A 221 6.40 -16.49 -1.21
C LEU A 221 5.86 -17.93 -1.19
N ASN A 222 5.70 -18.47 0.02
CA ASN A 222 4.87 -19.63 0.27
C ASN A 222 3.38 -19.22 0.42
N PRO A 223 2.42 -20.15 0.60
CA PRO A 223 1.01 -19.81 0.73
C PRO A 223 0.70 -18.84 1.88
N GLU A 224 1.37 -18.95 3.01
CA GLU A 224 1.25 -18.08 4.18
C GLU A 224 1.78 -16.67 3.87
N GLY A 225 2.90 -16.57 3.12
CA GLY A 225 3.44 -15.31 2.63
C GLY A 225 2.46 -14.58 1.72
N TYR A 226 1.80 -15.29 0.78
CA TYR A 226 0.73 -14.69 -0.04
C TYR A 226 -0.47 -14.26 0.79
N ALA A 227 -0.86 -15.03 1.81
CA ALA A 227 -1.94 -14.64 2.72
C ALA A 227 -1.58 -13.34 3.48
N ARG A 228 -0.32 -13.24 3.94
CA ARG A 228 0.22 -12.06 4.61
C ARG A 228 0.26 -10.83 3.70
N TRP A 229 0.68 -10.99 2.44
CA TRP A 229 0.66 -9.91 1.47
C TRP A 229 -0.76 -9.44 1.15
N ALA A 230 -1.72 -10.40 0.98
CA ALA A 230 -3.13 -10.05 0.81
C ALA A 230 -3.68 -9.25 2.00
N ALA A 231 -3.36 -9.67 3.24
CA ALA A 231 -3.77 -8.95 4.45
C ALA A 231 -3.23 -7.51 4.47
N ALA A 232 -1.98 -7.30 4.06
CA ALA A 232 -1.36 -5.97 3.97
C ALA A 232 -2.01 -5.07 2.91
N LEU A 233 -2.44 -5.63 1.78
CA LEU A 233 -3.11 -4.89 0.70
C LEU A 233 -4.56 -4.52 1.04
N ARG A 234 -5.27 -5.33 1.85
CA ARG A 234 -6.70 -5.13 2.14
C ARG A 234 -7.05 -3.75 2.66
N PRO A 235 -6.39 -3.16 3.67
CA PRO A 235 -6.70 -1.83 4.17
C PRO A 235 -6.62 -0.76 3.08
N VAL A 236 -5.58 -0.83 2.23
CA VAL A 236 -5.37 0.11 1.14
C VAL A 236 -6.45 -0.04 0.08
N LEU A 237 -6.70 -1.27 -0.41
CA LEU A 237 -7.73 -1.55 -1.41
C LEU A 237 -9.14 -1.19 -0.92
N ALA A 238 -9.42 -1.37 0.37
CA ALA A 238 -10.68 -0.95 1.00
C ALA A 238 -10.81 0.57 1.04
N THR A 239 -9.73 1.30 1.31
CA THR A 239 -9.71 2.77 1.31
C THR A 239 -9.91 3.33 -0.10
N LEU A 240 -9.37 2.64 -1.10
CA LEU A 240 -9.56 2.96 -2.51
C LEU A 240 -10.93 2.53 -3.07
N GLY A 241 -11.74 1.79 -2.29
CA GLY A 241 -13.11 1.39 -2.66
C GLY A 241 -13.22 0.13 -3.52
N PHE A 242 -12.15 -0.70 -3.61
CA PHE A 242 -12.14 -1.91 -4.44
C PHE A 242 -12.61 -3.17 -3.72
N ILE A 243 -12.60 -3.16 -2.41
CA ILE A 243 -13.19 -4.23 -1.60
C ILE A 243 -14.19 -3.63 -0.63
N GLU A 244 -15.30 -4.33 -0.44
CA GLU A 244 -16.25 -3.97 0.58
C GLU A 244 -15.63 -4.19 1.97
N THR A 245 -15.79 -3.20 2.82
CA THR A 245 -15.53 -3.36 4.25
C THR A 245 -16.86 -3.61 4.93
N GLU A 246 -16.87 -4.53 5.87
CA GLU A 246 -18.04 -4.73 6.72
C GLU A 246 -18.49 -3.39 7.29
N ARG A 247 -19.72 -3.01 6.98
CA ARG A 247 -20.35 -1.84 7.58
C ARG A 247 -20.76 -2.26 8.99
N VAL A 248 -19.86 -2.07 9.93
CA VAL A 248 -20.15 -2.42 11.32
C VAL A 248 -20.93 -1.30 11.96
N GLU A 249 -22.26 -1.41 11.94
CA GLU A 249 -23.13 -0.67 12.84
C GLU A 249 -23.08 -1.39 14.19
N SER A 250 -22.17 -1.01 15.05
CA SER A 250 -22.21 -1.48 16.42
C SER A 250 -23.03 -0.51 17.26
N PRO A 251 -24.04 -0.99 17.99
CA PRO A 251 -24.72 -0.17 18.98
C PRO A 251 -23.68 0.37 19.98
N VAL A 252 -23.79 1.64 20.30
CA VAL A 252 -22.90 2.25 21.30
C VAL A 252 -23.22 1.62 22.65
N GLU A 253 -22.23 1.13 23.37
CA GLU A 253 -22.39 0.55 24.71
C GLU A 253 -23.06 1.56 25.64
N GLU A 254 -23.86 1.07 26.61
CA GLU A 254 -24.55 1.92 27.55
C GLU A 254 -23.61 2.86 28.34
N GLY A 255 -23.94 4.13 28.36
CA GLY A 255 -23.15 5.18 29.00
C GLY A 255 -21.99 5.70 28.16
N PHE A 256 -21.71 5.15 26.95
CA PHE A 256 -20.74 5.70 26.01
C PHE A 256 -21.40 6.68 25.05
N VAL A 257 -20.62 7.66 24.60
CA VAL A 257 -20.97 8.60 23.54
C VAL A 257 -19.98 8.38 22.38
N SER A 258 -20.48 8.28 21.15
CA SER A 258 -19.63 8.17 19.98
C SER A 258 -18.92 9.49 19.69
N LEU A 259 -17.61 9.45 19.52
CA LEU A 259 -16.78 10.58 19.09
C LEU A 259 -16.62 10.66 17.56
N PHE A 260 -17.08 9.64 16.83
CA PHE A 260 -17.05 9.61 15.38
C PHE A 260 -18.37 9.05 14.84
N ASN A 261 -19.04 9.84 14.00
CA ASN A 261 -20.39 9.50 13.50
C ASN A 261 -20.40 8.49 12.33
N GLY A 262 -19.21 8.06 11.85
CA GLY A 262 -19.05 7.11 10.74
C GLY A 262 -19.34 7.68 9.34
N LYS A 263 -19.70 8.97 9.23
CA LYS A 263 -20.15 9.59 7.96
C LYS A 263 -19.23 10.70 7.48
N ASP A 264 -18.77 11.53 8.39
CA ASP A 264 -17.95 12.70 8.13
C ASP A 264 -17.08 13.03 9.37
N LEU A 265 -16.28 14.09 9.28
CA LEU A 265 -15.36 14.54 10.32
C LEU A 265 -16.02 15.52 11.31
N THR A 266 -17.36 15.52 11.45
CA THR A 266 -18.03 16.34 12.45
C THR A 266 -17.51 16.04 13.85
N GLY A 267 -17.15 17.09 14.60
CA GLY A 267 -16.53 17.00 15.91
C GLY A 267 -15.01 16.86 15.87
N TRP A 268 -14.39 16.91 14.69
CA TRP A 268 -12.95 16.82 14.48
C TRP A 268 -12.40 18.02 13.73
N GLY A 269 -11.12 18.32 13.93
CA GLY A 269 -10.44 19.43 13.28
C GLY A 269 -8.93 19.44 13.53
N VAL A 270 -8.27 20.51 13.14
CA VAL A 270 -6.86 20.76 13.45
C VAL A 270 -6.73 21.94 14.42
N ARG A 271 -5.70 21.92 15.23
CA ARG A 271 -5.39 22.96 16.21
C ARG A 271 -4.19 23.80 15.74
N PRO A 272 -4.04 25.03 16.22
CA PRO A 272 -2.86 25.84 15.91
C PRO A 272 -1.58 25.08 16.24
N THR A 273 -0.62 25.14 15.32
CA THR A 273 0.70 24.52 15.52
C THR A 273 1.41 25.23 16.67
N PRO A 274 1.83 24.51 17.72
CA PRO A 274 2.59 25.13 18.80
C PRO A 274 3.88 25.77 18.26
N PRO A 275 4.31 26.91 18.81
CA PRO A 275 5.58 27.53 18.41
C PRO A 275 6.71 26.52 18.52
N ARG A 276 7.47 26.36 17.44
CA ARG A 276 8.61 25.44 17.42
C ARG A 276 9.69 25.94 18.37
N LYS A 277 10.17 25.07 19.24
CA LYS A 277 11.40 25.33 19.98
C LYS A 277 12.54 25.45 18.96
N PRO A 278 13.44 26.45 19.08
CA PRO A 278 14.59 26.56 18.20
C PRO A 278 15.36 25.24 18.17
N SER A 279 15.52 24.67 17.00
CA SER A 279 16.36 23.47 16.82
C SER A 279 17.82 23.89 16.87
N LYS A 280 18.62 23.15 17.61
CA LYS A 280 20.08 23.35 17.62
C LYS A 280 20.74 22.90 16.30
N ASN A 281 20.01 22.09 15.52
CA ASN A 281 20.46 21.61 14.21
C ASN A 281 19.63 22.26 13.10
N PRO A 282 20.26 22.74 12.01
CA PRO A 282 19.53 23.23 10.85
C PRO A 282 18.66 22.09 10.29
N PRO A 283 17.46 22.41 9.75
CA PRO A 283 16.65 21.42 9.07
C PRO A 283 17.47 20.79 7.93
N LYS A 284 17.36 19.47 7.75
CA LYS A 284 17.95 18.83 6.58
C LYS A 284 17.36 19.47 5.33
N PRO A 285 18.15 19.66 4.23
CA PRO A 285 17.66 20.28 3.00
C PRO A 285 16.39 19.66 2.45
N ASP A 286 16.19 18.35 2.68
CA ASP A 286 15.06 17.56 2.17
C ASP A 286 14.01 17.27 3.26
N ALA A 287 14.06 17.99 4.41
CA ALA A 287 13.04 17.79 5.44
C ALA A 287 11.68 18.29 4.92
N PRO A 288 10.60 17.48 5.06
CA PRO A 288 9.26 17.91 4.65
C PRO A 288 8.92 19.23 5.38
N VAL A 289 8.43 20.20 4.61
CA VAL A 289 7.95 21.47 5.17
C VAL A 289 6.62 21.18 5.85
N PHE A 290 6.58 21.28 7.17
CA PHE A 290 5.31 21.27 7.90
C PHE A 290 4.51 22.52 7.55
N VAL A 291 3.27 22.33 7.09
CA VAL A 291 2.32 23.44 6.98
C VAL A 291 1.92 23.84 8.40
N GLU A 292 2.28 25.06 8.80
CA GLU A 292 1.87 25.60 10.09
C GLU A 292 0.39 25.99 10.02
N VAL A 293 -0.38 25.57 11.00
CA VAL A 293 -1.78 25.97 11.19
C VAL A 293 -1.78 27.16 12.14
N ALA A 294 -2.20 28.32 11.67
CA ALA A 294 -2.25 29.55 12.46
C ALA A 294 -3.47 29.56 13.41
N GLU A 295 -4.62 29.05 12.93
CA GLU A 295 -5.88 29.05 13.66
C GLU A 295 -6.52 27.66 13.65
N ALA A 296 -7.35 27.35 14.65
CA ALA A 296 -8.08 26.10 14.68
C ALA A 296 -9.04 26.01 13.49
N LEU A 297 -9.04 24.85 12.80
CA LEU A 297 -9.98 24.56 11.73
C LEU A 297 -10.93 23.44 12.19
N ASN A 298 -12.21 23.60 11.89
CA ASN A 298 -13.25 22.62 12.15
C ASN A 298 -13.64 21.94 10.83
N PHE A 299 -13.81 20.62 10.86
CA PHE A 299 -14.17 19.82 9.69
C PHE A 299 -15.61 19.31 9.72
N ASP A 300 -16.51 19.95 10.48
CA ASP A 300 -17.91 19.57 10.57
C ASP A 300 -18.57 19.47 9.19
N GLY A 301 -19.20 18.30 8.93
CA GLY A 301 -19.84 17.98 7.66
C GLY A 301 -18.89 17.65 6.49
N LYS A 302 -17.56 17.78 6.67
CA LYS A 302 -16.58 17.40 5.66
C LYS A 302 -16.29 15.90 5.74
N LYS A 303 -16.23 15.24 4.60
CA LYS A 303 -15.80 13.83 4.51
C LYS A 303 -14.28 13.66 4.60
N THR A 304 -13.52 14.72 4.29
CA THR A 304 -12.06 14.70 4.31
C THR A 304 -11.54 16.00 4.91
N SER A 305 -10.35 15.94 5.53
CA SER A 305 -9.57 17.13 5.84
C SER A 305 -9.18 17.87 4.57
N ASP A 306 -8.80 19.15 4.68
CA ASP A 306 -8.50 19.99 3.52
C ASP A 306 -7.29 19.50 2.72
N ASP A 307 -6.35 18.83 3.38
CA ASP A 307 -5.20 18.15 2.77
C ASP A 307 -5.52 16.71 2.30
N GLY A 308 -6.75 16.22 2.50
CA GLY A 308 -7.20 14.88 2.12
C GLY A 308 -6.60 13.73 2.93
N ARG A 309 -5.85 13.99 3.99
CA ARG A 309 -5.12 12.95 4.76
C ARG A 309 -6.00 12.21 5.76
N TYR A 310 -6.97 12.89 6.35
CA TYR A 310 -7.98 12.28 7.20
C TYR A 310 -9.29 12.19 6.42
N ALA A 311 -9.90 11.02 6.41
CA ALA A 311 -11.12 10.80 5.63
C ALA A 311 -12.10 9.87 6.37
N ALA A 312 -13.38 10.20 6.31
CA ALA A 312 -14.47 9.32 6.72
C ALA A 312 -14.86 8.43 5.53
N ILE A 313 -14.53 7.13 5.60
CA ILE A 313 -14.76 6.16 4.53
C ILE A 313 -15.45 4.92 5.09
N ASN A 314 -16.68 4.65 4.68
CA ASN A 314 -17.43 3.45 5.03
C ASN A 314 -17.43 3.15 6.56
N GLY A 315 -17.80 4.13 7.38
CA GLY A 315 -17.86 3.99 8.84
C GLY A 315 -16.52 4.03 9.55
N ARG A 316 -15.42 4.30 8.84
CA ARG A 316 -14.06 4.37 9.38
C ARG A 316 -13.49 5.77 9.24
N LEU A 317 -12.72 6.22 10.23
CA LEU A 317 -11.83 7.35 10.13
C LEU A 317 -10.48 6.81 9.65
N VAL A 318 -10.10 7.17 8.44
CA VAL A 318 -8.88 6.69 7.79
C VAL A 318 -7.84 7.79 7.78
N VAL A 319 -6.67 7.49 8.31
CA VAL A 319 -5.45 8.28 8.15
C VAL A 319 -4.69 7.68 6.96
N LYS A 320 -4.75 8.35 5.81
CA LYS A 320 -4.11 7.87 4.59
C LYS A 320 -2.59 7.96 4.72
N THR A 321 -1.87 7.10 4.00
CA THR A 321 -0.42 7.19 3.88
C THR A 321 -0.03 8.60 3.45
N PRO A 322 0.81 9.32 4.24
CA PRO A 322 1.21 10.67 3.88
C PRO A 322 2.04 10.67 2.59
N ALA A 323 1.63 11.44 1.59
CA ALA A 323 2.41 11.60 0.36
C ALA A 323 3.75 12.30 0.63
N GLU A 324 3.84 13.07 1.70
CA GLU A 324 5.07 13.69 2.19
C GLU A 324 6.06 12.66 2.78
N GLY A 325 5.62 11.41 2.97
CA GLY A 325 6.41 10.31 3.50
C GLY A 325 6.62 10.32 5.00
N ARG A 326 6.07 11.31 5.73
CA ARG A 326 6.21 11.47 7.18
C ARG A 326 5.01 12.18 7.78
N ARG A 327 5.11 12.45 9.11
CA ARG A 327 4.12 13.10 9.95
C ARG A 327 3.43 14.30 9.27
N ILE A 328 2.12 14.30 9.36
CA ILE A 328 1.22 15.39 8.99
C ILE A 328 0.63 16.03 10.25
N GLN A 329 -0.19 17.07 10.11
CA GLN A 329 -0.91 17.68 11.24
C GLN A 329 -1.80 16.65 11.94
N GLN A 330 -1.82 16.68 13.28
CA GLN A 330 -2.72 15.83 14.06
C GLN A 330 -4.18 16.26 13.87
N LEU A 331 -5.07 15.28 13.84
CA LEU A 331 -6.50 15.49 13.90
C LEU A 331 -6.95 15.45 15.36
N TRP A 332 -7.71 16.46 15.79
CA TRP A 332 -8.15 16.61 17.18
C TRP A 332 -9.66 16.67 17.28
N THR A 333 -10.23 16.15 18.37
CA THR A 333 -11.61 16.48 18.73
C THR A 333 -11.74 17.98 18.96
N THR A 334 -12.87 18.57 18.52
CA THR A 334 -13.19 19.97 18.82
C THR A 334 -13.60 20.14 20.28
N GLU A 335 -14.20 19.10 20.88
CA GLU A 335 -14.52 19.01 22.31
C GLU A 335 -13.27 18.66 23.13
N GLU A 336 -13.20 19.18 24.34
CA GLU A 336 -12.21 18.80 25.35
C GLU A 336 -12.85 17.98 26.46
N PHE A 337 -12.11 17.02 26.98
CA PHE A 337 -12.58 16.06 27.97
C PHE A 337 -11.82 16.27 29.29
N GLY A 338 -12.56 16.72 30.34
CA GLY A 338 -12.06 16.82 31.71
C GLY A 338 -12.51 15.62 32.56
N GLY A 339 -11.99 15.53 33.80
CA GLY A 339 -12.36 14.47 34.75
C GLY A 339 -11.92 13.08 34.32
N ASP A 340 -12.49 12.07 34.93
CA ASP A 340 -12.18 10.67 34.64
C ASP A 340 -13.05 10.13 33.49
N PHE A 341 -12.50 9.24 32.65
CA PHE A 341 -13.25 8.65 31.56
C PHE A 341 -12.65 7.34 31.07
N ILE A 342 -13.42 6.59 30.30
CA ILE A 342 -12.96 5.46 29.51
C ILE A 342 -13.12 5.83 28.04
N LEU A 343 -12.03 5.79 27.27
CA LEU A 343 -12.01 5.87 25.81
C LEU A 343 -11.82 4.47 25.23
N LYS A 344 -12.67 4.08 24.30
CA LYS A 344 -12.52 2.85 23.53
C LYS A 344 -12.52 3.16 22.05
N LEU A 345 -11.69 2.49 21.30
CA LEU A 345 -11.69 2.52 19.84
C LEU A 345 -11.12 1.21 19.27
N GLU A 346 -11.41 0.94 18.02
CA GLU A 346 -10.72 -0.10 17.29
C GLU A 346 -9.83 0.53 16.22
N PHE A 347 -8.64 -0.03 16.02
CA PHE A 347 -7.71 0.42 15.00
C PHE A 347 -7.18 -0.73 14.17
N ARG A 348 -6.79 -0.41 12.93
CA ARG A 348 -6.10 -1.30 12.00
C ARG A 348 -4.96 -0.56 11.32
N ALA A 349 -3.78 -1.16 11.29
CA ALA A 349 -2.56 -0.57 10.73
C ALA A 349 -2.12 -1.30 9.46
N THR A 350 -1.62 -0.57 8.45
CA THR A 350 -0.83 -1.20 7.38
C THR A 350 0.56 -1.58 7.92
N PRO A 351 1.31 -2.47 7.21
CA PRO A 351 2.63 -2.88 7.69
C PRO A 351 3.53 -1.70 8.04
N ASN A 352 4.17 -1.77 9.21
CA ASN A 352 5.09 -0.78 9.75
C ASN A 352 4.48 0.64 9.87
N ALA A 353 3.15 0.75 9.89
CA ALA A 353 2.49 2.04 10.11
C ALA A 353 2.81 2.59 11.51
N ASP A 354 3.07 3.90 11.56
CA ASP A 354 3.41 4.65 12.75
C ASP A 354 2.40 5.75 12.98
N SER A 355 1.82 5.79 14.17
CA SER A 355 0.81 6.74 14.58
C SER A 355 0.74 6.83 16.10
N GLY A 356 -0.20 7.62 16.59
CA GLY A 356 -0.49 7.76 18.00
C GLY A 356 -1.92 8.24 18.27
N VAL A 357 -2.39 7.89 19.44
CA VAL A 357 -3.60 8.44 20.02
C VAL A 357 -3.21 9.38 21.16
N PHE A 358 -3.54 10.66 21.05
CA PHE A 358 -3.24 11.64 22.10
C PHE A 358 -4.36 11.66 23.11
N ILE A 359 -4.00 11.51 24.38
CA ILE A 359 -4.92 11.62 25.50
C ILE A 359 -4.70 12.98 26.16
N ARG A 360 -5.49 13.97 25.75
CA ARG A 360 -5.36 15.37 26.11
C ARG A 360 -4.08 16.03 25.57
N GLN A 361 -2.90 15.55 25.91
CA GLN A 361 -1.60 16.05 25.43
C GLN A 361 -0.59 14.96 25.17
N PRO A 362 -0.29 14.04 26.11
CA PRO A 362 0.66 12.96 25.86
C PRO A 362 0.14 12.00 24.82
N GLN A 363 1.07 11.44 24.04
CA GLN A 363 0.83 10.47 22.99
C GLN A 363 0.95 9.05 23.53
N LEU A 364 -0.12 8.27 23.37
CA LEU A 364 -0.06 6.82 23.44
C LEU A 364 0.31 6.29 22.06
N GLN A 365 1.33 5.45 21.98
CA GLN A 365 1.72 4.83 20.71
C GLN A 365 0.60 3.92 20.19
N CYS A 366 0.19 4.11 18.93
CA CYS A 366 -0.82 3.31 18.25
C CYS A 366 -0.29 3.00 16.84
N ARG A 367 0.20 1.78 16.61
CA ARG A 367 1.05 1.41 15.48
C ARG A 367 0.79 -0.02 15.04
N ASP A 368 1.46 -0.43 13.96
CA ASP A 368 1.70 -1.86 13.70
C ASP A 368 2.79 -2.36 14.67
N PHE A 369 2.40 -2.68 15.88
CA PHE A 369 3.32 -2.93 17.00
C PHE A 369 4.42 -3.95 16.71
N PRO A 370 4.17 -5.11 16.07
CA PRO A 370 5.22 -6.09 15.81
C PRO A 370 6.35 -5.56 14.92
N LEU A 371 6.04 -4.64 14.00
CA LEU A 371 7.01 -4.11 13.04
C LEU A 371 7.53 -2.72 13.40
N ALA A 372 6.68 -1.86 13.97
CA ALA A 372 7.02 -0.47 14.30
C ALA A 372 7.37 -0.25 15.78
N GLY A 373 7.19 -1.25 16.65
CA GLY A 373 7.38 -1.12 18.11
C GLY A 373 6.46 -0.08 18.74
N PRO A 374 6.61 0.24 20.06
CA PRO A 374 7.50 -0.41 21.02
C PRO A 374 6.99 -1.75 21.58
N TYR A 375 5.70 -2.06 21.43
CA TYR A 375 5.06 -3.22 22.08
C TYR A 375 5.10 -4.46 21.18
N GLN A 376 6.30 -4.97 20.88
CA GLN A 376 6.49 -6.04 19.90
C GLN A 376 6.04 -7.42 20.36
N ASP A 377 5.92 -7.63 21.69
CA ASP A 377 5.67 -8.94 22.31
C ASP A 377 4.19 -9.21 22.62
N LEU A 378 3.27 -8.34 22.17
CA LEU A 378 1.83 -8.53 22.37
C LEU A 378 1.36 -9.85 21.75
N LYS A 379 0.70 -10.69 22.55
CA LYS A 379 0.23 -12.02 22.13
C LYS A 379 -1.10 -11.95 21.37
N ASN A 380 -1.95 -10.98 21.73
CA ASN A 380 -3.30 -10.85 21.20
C ASN A 380 -3.41 -9.82 20.05
N TYR A 381 -2.31 -9.15 19.70
CA TYR A 381 -2.28 -8.23 18.58
C TYR A 381 -2.54 -8.96 17.25
N LYS A 382 -3.42 -8.41 16.43
CA LYS A 382 -3.81 -8.95 15.12
C LYS A 382 -3.19 -8.09 14.02
N PRO A 383 -2.08 -8.52 13.40
CA PRO A 383 -1.45 -7.75 12.32
C PRO A 383 -2.40 -7.51 11.15
N GLN A 384 -2.50 -6.26 10.68
CA GLN A 384 -3.34 -5.80 9.57
C GLN A 384 -4.84 -6.13 9.74
N ASP A 385 -5.28 -6.36 10.97
CA ASP A 385 -6.67 -6.59 11.33
C ASP A 385 -7.08 -5.67 12.50
N TRP A 386 -8.35 -5.73 12.91
CA TRP A 386 -8.90 -4.86 13.94
C TRP A 386 -8.43 -5.24 15.34
N ASN A 387 -7.92 -4.23 16.05
CA ASN A 387 -7.43 -4.33 17.43
C ASN A 387 -8.17 -3.32 18.29
N GLU A 388 -8.67 -3.73 19.46
CA GLU A 388 -9.33 -2.84 20.41
C GLU A 388 -8.29 -2.13 21.27
N LEU A 389 -8.36 -0.81 21.34
CA LEU A 389 -7.64 0.04 22.28
C LEU A 389 -8.61 0.53 23.35
N VAL A 390 -8.29 0.29 24.61
CA VAL A 390 -9.03 0.79 25.77
C VAL A 390 -8.11 1.66 26.60
N VAL A 391 -8.51 2.90 26.86
CA VAL A 391 -7.79 3.84 27.73
C VAL A 391 -8.71 4.27 28.88
N THR A 392 -8.31 3.98 30.10
CA THR A 392 -8.99 4.44 31.31
C THR A 392 -8.17 5.57 31.91
N VAL A 393 -8.76 6.76 31.98
CA VAL A 393 -8.20 7.92 32.68
C VAL A 393 -8.85 8.00 34.07
N GLN A 394 -8.03 7.97 35.11
CA GLN A 394 -8.44 8.10 36.48
C GLN A 394 -7.37 8.83 37.30
N ASP A 395 -7.78 9.80 38.12
CA ASP A 395 -6.89 10.58 38.99
C ASP A 395 -5.64 11.17 38.23
N GLY A 396 -5.87 11.69 37.05
CA GLY A 396 -4.79 12.29 36.20
C GLY A 396 -3.81 11.30 35.60
N LYS A 397 -4.14 10.01 35.58
CA LYS A 397 -3.33 8.95 34.96
C LYS A 397 -4.16 8.17 33.95
N ALA A 398 -3.53 7.82 32.83
CA ALA A 398 -4.12 6.96 31.82
C ALA A 398 -3.47 5.56 31.86
N ARG A 399 -4.33 4.54 32.00
CA ARG A 399 -3.98 3.13 31.79
C ARG A 399 -4.50 2.72 30.42
N ALA A 400 -3.67 2.05 29.63
CA ALA A 400 -4.03 1.66 28.27
C ALA A 400 -3.79 0.17 28.00
N THR A 401 -4.72 -0.45 27.26
CA THR A 401 -4.58 -1.85 26.83
C THR A 401 -4.90 -2.01 25.35
N CYS A 402 -4.23 -2.97 24.69
CA CYS A 402 -4.56 -3.44 23.34
C CYS A 402 -5.04 -4.88 23.42
N ASN A 403 -6.26 -5.17 22.98
CA ASN A 403 -6.90 -6.49 23.10
C ASN A 403 -6.75 -7.12 24.50
N GLY A 404 -6.83 -6.28 25.54
CA GLY A 404 -6.70 -6.66 26.94
C GLY A 404 -5.26 -6.72 27.47
N GLU A 405 -4.23 -6.67 26.64
CA GLU A 405 -2.83 -6.61 27.07
C GLU A 405 -2.40 -5.17 27.35
N ILE A 406 -1.59 -5.01 28.40
CA ILE A 406 -1.20 -3.69 28.89
C ILE A 406 -0.17 -3.05 27.94
N LEU A 407 -0.45 -1.81 27.52
CA LEU A 407 0.49 -0.93 26.83
C LEU A 407 1.12 0.06 27.81
N GLU A 408 0.30 0.70 28.63
CA GLU A 408 0.70 1.70 29.63
C GLU A 408 -0.05 1.48 30.94
N GLU A 409 0.68 1.51 32.06
CA GLU A 409 0.05 1.35 33.38
C GLU A 409 -0.46 2.67 33.96
N ALA A 410 0.29 3.76 33.79
CA ALA A 410 0.00 5.01 34.48
C ALA A 410 0.64 6.24 33.78
N MET A 411 0.32 6.48 32.52
CA MET A 411 0.77 7.67 31.80
C MET A 411 0.12 8.92 32.40
N ALA A 412 0.92 9.89 32.82
CA ALA A 412 0.38 11.15 33.37
C ALA A 412 -0.32 11.97 32.28
N VAL A 413 -1.53 12.46 32.57
CA VAL A 413 -2.32 13.27 31.64
C VAL A 413 -2.78 14.58 32.29
N PRO A 414 -2.92 15.68 31.53
CA PRO A 414 -3.50 16.94 32.03
C PRO A 414 -4.94 16.77 32.55
N ALA A 415 -5.42 17.73 33.34
CA ALA A 415 -6.79 17.70 33.91
C ALA A 415 -7.88 17.76 32.84
N THR A 416 -7.62 18.43 31.71
CA THR A 416 -8.53 18.52 30.56
C THR A 416 -7.74 18.59 29.25
N GLY A 417 -8.40 18.32 28.15
CA GLY A 417 -7.85 18.42 26.79
C GLY A 417 -8.58 17.53 25.79
N PRO A 418 -8.23 17.62 24.52
CA PRO A 418 -8.85 16.86 23.43
C PRO A 418 -8.32 15.42 23.33
N ILE A 419 -9.00 14.62 22.52
CA ILE A 419 -8.44 13.37 21.97
C ILE A 419 -7.88 13.67 20.59
N GLY A 420 -6.68 13.16 20.29
CA GLY A 420 -6.02 13.39 19.01
C GLY A 420 -5.60 12.11 18.31
N LEU A 421 -5.51 12.17 16.98
CA LEU A 421 -4.99 11.11 16.14
C LEU A 421 -3.80 11.65 15.34
N GLU A 422 -2.77 10.85 15.18
CA GLU A 422 -1.57 11.22 14.42
C GLU A 422 -1.53 10.51 13.06
N GLY A 423 -0.96 11.17 12.06
CA GLY A 423 -0.50 10.54 10.84
C GLY A 423 1.01 10.76 10.71
N ASP A 424 1.79 9.70 10.75
CA ASP A 424 3.25 9.76 10.57
C ASP A 424 3.71 8.89 9.39
N ARG A 425 3.50 7.59 9.42
CA ARG A 425 3.94 6.67 8.38
C ARG A 425 2.89 5.57 8.16
N GLY A 426 2.67 5.19 6.89
CA GLY A 426 1.68 4.17 6.53
C GLY A 426 0.23 4.66 6.72
N GLN A 427 -0.71 3.74 6.53
CA GLN A 427 -2.14 4.02 6.72
C GLN A 427 -2.61 3.45 8.04
N MET A 428 -3.40 4.26 8.76
CA MET A 428 -4.13 3.86 9.95
C MET A 428 -5.63 3.99 9.74
N GLU A 429 -6.40 3.11 10.33
CA GLU A 429 -7.85 3.17 10.31
C GLU A 429 -8.39 3.06 11.73
N TYR A 430 -9.40 3.85 12.03
CA TYR A 430 -10.06 3.87 13.32
C TYR A 430 -11.57 3.73 13.14
N ARG A 431 -12.22 2.98 14.04
CA ARG A 431 -13.67 2.85 14.11
C ARG A 431 -14.14 2.71 15.56
N HIS A 432 -15.43 2.83 15.79
CA HIS A 432 -16.05 2.70 17.12
C HIS A 432 -15.36 3.56 18.19
N ILE A 433 -14.97 4.79 17.81
CA ILE A 433 -14.34 5.74 18.73
C ILE A 433 -15.43 6.25 19.66
N ARG A 434 -15.38 5.89 20.94
CA ARG A 434 -16.40 6.18 21.93
C ARG A 434 -15.81 6.47 23.31
N LEU A 435 -16.45 7.34 24.06
CA LEU A 435 -15.98 7.77 25.37
C LEU A 435 -17.12 7.70 26.38
N LYS A 436 -16.83 7.25 27.60
CA LYS A 436 -17.70 7.24 28.75
C LYS A 436 -17.04 8.05 29.86
N LYS A 437 -17.71 9.13 30.34
CA LYS A 437 -17.29 9.84 31.56
C LYS A 437 -17.55 8.95 32.77
N LEU A 438 -16.63 8.96 33.71
CA LEU A 438 -16.76 8.29 34.99
C LEU A 438 -17.18 9.36 36.04
N ASP A 439 -18.11 9.01 36.90
CA ASP A 439 -18.60 9.87 37.96
C ASP A 439 -17.58 9.99 39.11
#